data_7a24088f6ff372ea8886447ee2d1a2a1
#
_entry.id   7a24088f6ff372ea8886447ee2d1a2a1
#
_cell.length_a   1.000
_cell.length_b   1.000
_cell.length_c   1.000
_cell.angle_alpha   90.00
_cell.angle_beta   90.00
_cell.angle_gamma   90.00
#
_symmetry.space_group_name_H-M   'P 1'
#
loop_
_entity.id
_entity.type
_entity.pdbx_description
1 polymer ?
#
loop_
_entity_poly.entity_id
_entity_poly.type
_entity_poly.pdbx_seq_one_letter_code
_entity_poly.pdbx_strand_id
1 'polypeptide(L)'
;MDYLSLIKSPIHEELNDFVTLFNRSLSHDNGLLSRVLEHIRQRGGKRMRPMLTLLMAKNFGIVSEVTQYAAVGLELLHTASLVHDDVVDESNKRRGQASVNALFDNKVSVLVGDYILSTALLSVSYTNSELIVRYLSELGRTLSDGEILQLSNIDNTEISEEAYYEIIKKKTAVLFEMCAVIGAVSAGASDEEMAAARQFGQDLGIIFQIRDDIFDYYEETEVGKPTGNDMLEGKLTLPVIYALQSTGDEAMLALAHKVKQQEVNTAEIASLVAFTKAHGGIEYAEQQMAKRHAACMQFIDERVGDVAIKTALTAYLDYVIARKS
;
A
#
# COMPACT_ATOMS: atom_id res chain seq x y z
N MET A 1 21.36 6.68 -5.89
CA MET A 1 20.79 8.00 -5.48
C MET A 1 20.07 7.79 -4.16
N ASP A 2 20.22 8.70 -3.19
CA ASP A 2 19.48 8.60 -1.92
C ASP A 2 18.11 9.28 -2.07
N TYR A 3 17.16 8.53 -2.61
CA TYR A 3 15.79 8.99 -2.81
C TYR A 3 15.12 9.43 -1.51
N LEU A 4 15.36 8.71 -0.39
CA LEU A 4 14.70 9.01 0.87
C LEU A 4 15.13 10.37 1.44
N SER A 5 16.40 10.76 1.28
CA SER A 5 16.87 12.08 1.66
C SER A 5 16.24 13.19 0.81
N LEU A 6 16.08 12.97 -0.51
CA LEU A 6 15.39 13.93 -1.39
C LEU A 6 13.92 14.11 -1.03
N ILE A 7 13.21 13.01 -0.73
CA ILE A 7 11.80 13.02 -0.34
C ILE A 7 11.60 13.78 0.97
N LYS A 8 12.48 13.54 1.97
CA LYS A 8 12.37 14.13 3.31
C LYS A 8 12.78 15.60 3.37
N SER A 9 13.69 16.03 2.50
CA SER A 9 14.30 17.36 2.58
C SER A 9 13.28 18.49 2.72
N PRO A 10 12.24 18.63 1.86
CA PRO A 10 11.30 19.75 1.95
C PRO A 10 10.26 19.64 3.08
N ILE A 11 10.18 18.49 3.75
CA ILE A 11 9.17 18.22 4.80
C ILE A 11 9.80 17.75 6.10
N HIS A 12 11.08 18.06 6.34
CA HIS A 12 11.84 17.48 7.44
C HIS A 12 11.24 17.83 8.82
N GLU A 13 10.87 19.09 9.03
CA GLU A 13 10.29 19.56 10.29
C GLU A 13 8.91 18.96 10.49
N GLU A 14 8.05 19.03 9.49
CA GLU A 14 6.69 18.49 9.52
C GLU A 14 6.65 16.96 9.70
N LEU A 15 7.64 16.27 9.17
CA LEU A 15 7.78 14.83 9.37
C LEU A 15 8.19 14.50 10.82
N ASN A 16 9.02 15.33 11.45
CA ASN A 16 9.37 15.17 12.87
C ASN A 16 8.15 15.42 13.78
N ASP A 17 7.36 16.44 13.48
CA ASP A 17 6.12 16.72 14.18
C ASP A 17 5.13 15.57 14.05
N PHE A 18 4.96 15.04 12.83
CA PHE A 18 4.17 13.84 12.57
C PHE A 18 4.64 12.65 13.43
N VAL A 19 5.95 12.38 13.46
CA VAL A 19 6.52 11.27 14.24
C VAL A 19 6.21 11.43 15.73
N THR A 20 6.33 12.64 16.23
CA THR A 20 6.04 12.95 17.63
C THR A 20 4.57 12.71 17.96
N LEU A 21 3.66 13.23 17.13
CA LEU A 21 2.23 13.07 17.29
C LEU A 21 1.79 11.59 17.15
N PHE A 22 2.31 10.89 16.14
CA PHE A 22 2.04 9.46 15.91
C PHE A 22 2.48 8.61 17.11
N ASN A 23 3.69 8.82 17.62
CA ASN A 23 4.19 8.08 18.77
C ASN A 23 3.38 8.36 20.05
N ARG A 24 2.94 9.59 20.24
CA ARG A 24 2.04 9.97 21.34
C ARG A 24 0.69 9.27 21.23
N SER A 25 0.12 9.16 20.03
CA SER A 25 -1.15 8.50 19.78
C SER A 25 -1.11 6.98 20.07
N LEU A 26 0.07 6.38 20.01
CA LEU A 26 0.30 4.96 20.33
C LEU A 26 0.92 4.77 21.73
N SER A 27 0.66 5.68 22.70
CA SER A 27 1.11 5.55 24.08
C SER A 27 -0.08 5.24 25.00
N HIS A 28 0.12 4.34 25.95
CA HIS A 28 -0.90 3.98 26.94
C HIS A 28 -0.28 3.51 28.25
N ASP A 29 -0.97 3.73 29.37
CA ASP A 29 -0.50 3.35 30.70
C ASP A 29 -0.81 1.90 31.11
N ASN A 30 -1.72 1.21 30.38
CA ASN A 30 -2.05 -0.19 30.64
C ASN A 30 -0.90 -1.11 30.26
N GLY A 31 -0.48 -1.99 31.19
CA GLY A 31 0.71 -2.81 31.05
C GLY A 31 0.72 -3.76 29.82
N LEU A 32 -0.39 -4.38 29.44
CA LEU A 32 -0.47 -5.24 28.25
C LEU A 32 -0.56 -4.38 26.99
N LEU A 33 -1.49 -3.44 26.92
CA LEU A 33 -1.70 -2.59 25.77
C LEU A 33 -0.43 -1.77 25.47
N SER A 34 0.22 -1.20 26.51
CA SER A 34 1.47 -0.46 26.36
C SER A 34 2.57 -1.31 25.70
N ARG A 35 2.74 -2.57 26.10
CA ARG A 35 3.75 -3.48 25.51
C ARG A 35 3.46 -3.79 24.03
N VAL A 36 2.19 -3.99 23.69
CA VAL A 36 1.81 -4.28 22.29
C VAL A 36 2.02 -3.04 21.41
N LEU A 37 1.58 -1.86 21.87
CA LEU A 37 1.78 -0.61 21.14
C LEU A 37 3.26 -0.27 20.98
N GLU A 38 4.09 -0.52 22.00
CA GLU A 38 5.54 -0.37 21.91
C GLU A 38 6.17 -1.29 20.87
N HIS A 39 5.76 -2.57 20.84
CA HIS A 39 6.19 -3.51 19.81
C HIS A 39 5.83 -3.03 18.40
N ILE A 40 4.62 -2.48 18.21
CA ILE A 40 4.18 -1.91 16.92
C ILE A 40 5.04 -0.69 16.55
N ARG A 41 5.32 0.22 17.49
CA ARG A 41 6.16 1.41 17.27
C ARG A 41 7.59 1.05 16.85
N GLN A 42 8.18 0.04 17.51
CA GLN A 42 9.55 -0.40 17.25
C GLN A 42 9.74 -1.01 15.86
N ARG A 43 8.67 -1.52 15.23
CA ARG A 43 8.75 -2.08 13.87
C ARG A 43 9.20 -1.09 12.82
N GLY A 44 9.06 0.20 13.10
CA GLY A 44 9.47 1.25 12.21
C GLY A 44 8.86 1.12 10.82
N GLY A 45 9.23 2.00 9.95
CA GLY A 45 8.86 1.96 8.54
C GLY A 45 9.45 3.16 7.83
N LYS A 46 9.52 3.08 6.51
CA LYS A 46 10.03 4.19 5.68
C LYS A 46 9.10 5.41 5.71
N ARG A 47 7.89 5.26 6.31
CA ARG A 47 6.86 6.30 6.48
C ARG A 47 6.47 6.97 5.15
N MET A 48 6.42 6.18 4.09
CA MET A 48 6.11 6.69 2.75
C MET A 48 4.75 7.40 2.69
N ARG A 49 3.72 6.84 3.30
CA ARG A 49 2.36 7.40 3.28
C ARG A 49 2.24 8.77 3.94
N PRO A 50 2.70 8.96 5.19
CA PRO A 50 2.74 10.32 5.78
C PRO A 50 3.59 11.29 4.96
N MET A 51 4.73 10.88 4.40
CA MET A 51 5.53 11.75 3.52
C MET A 51 4.73 12.20 2.29
N LEU A 52 3.96 11.31 1.67
CA LEU A 52 3.08 11.68 0.55
C LEU A 52 2.03 12.71 0.98
N THR A 53 1.36 12.50 2.11
CA THR A 53 0.35 13.42 2.64
C THR A 53 0.94 14.80 2.90
N LEU A 54 2.12 14.88 3.54
CA LEU A 54 2.82 16.14 3.82
C LEU A 54 3.28 16.85 2.54
N LEU A 55 3.84 16.12 1.57
CA LEU A 55 4.26 16.68 0.28
C LEU A 55 3.07 17.25 -0.50
N MET A 56 1.96 16.53 -0.54
CA MET A 56 0.75 17.01 -1.22
C MET A 56 0.16 18.23 -0.52
N ALA A 57 0.17 18.28 0.82
CA ALA A 57 -0.24 19.48 1.54
C ALA A 57 0.66 20.68 1.23
N LYS A 58 1.97 20.50 1.18
CA LYS A 58 2.91 21.57 0.80
C LYS A 58 2.78 22.00 -0.66
N ASN A 59 2.38 21.10 -1.53
CA ASN A 59 2.13 21.45 -2.94
C ASN A 59 0.95 22.41 -3.12
N PHE A 60 -0.13 22.21 -2.37
CA PHE A 60 -1.36 22.99 -2.52
C PHE A 60 -1.50 24.13 -1.51
N GLY A 61 -0.64 24.19 -0.50
CA GLY A 61 -0.67 25.24 0.54
C GLY A 61 0.38 25.03 1.60
N ILE A 62 -0.06 24.95 2.84
CA ILE A 62 0.82 24.76 4.01
C ILE A 62 0.45 23.50 4.79
N VAL A 63 1.43 22.85 5.37
CA VAL A 63 1.18 21.81 6.38
C VAL A 63 0.74 22.48 7.66
N SER A 64 -0.47 22.18 8.08
CA SER A 64 -1.08 22.71 9.31
C SER A 64 -1.29 21.59 10.34
N GLU A 65 -1.79 21.95 11.51
CA GLU A 65 -2.19 20.99 12.54
C GLU A 65 -3.28 20.02 11.99
N VAL A 66 -4.17 20.51 11.13
CA VAL A 66 -5.17 19.67 10.42
C VAL A 66 -4.47 18.61 9.59
N THR A 67 -3.44 18.98 8.83
CA THR A 67 -2.65 18.02 8.03
C THR A 67 -1.98 16.97 8.92
N GLN A 68 -1.41 17.38 10.05
CA GLN A 68 -0.73 16.50 11.00
C GLN A 68 -1.69 15.44 11.58
N TYR A 69 -2.86 15.87 12.09
CA TYR A 69 -3.86 14.93 12.60
C TYR A 69 -4.42 14.01 11.52
N ALA A 70 -4.62 14.51 10.31
CA ALA A 70 -5.08 13.72 9.18
C ALA A 70 -4.04 12.67 8.76
N ALA A 71 -2.76 13.03 8.66
CA ALA A 71 -1.67 12.11 8.35
C ALA A 71 -1.51 11.03 9.42
N VAL A 72 -1.64 11.39 10.70
CA VAL A 72 -1.62 10.43 11.82
C VAL A 72 -2.82 9.48 11.72
N GLY A 73 -4.02 9.98 11.45
CA GLY A 73 -5.21 9.14 11.27
C GLY A 73 -5.04 8.13 10.14
N LEU A 74 -4.49 8.54 8.99
CA LEU A 74 -4.20 7.66 7.86
C LEU A 74 -3.20 6.56 8.22
N GLU A 75 -2.09 6.90 8.88
CA GLU A 75 -1.06 5.92 9.26
C GLU A 75 -1.54 4.99 10.37
N LEU A 76 -2.38 5.48 11.31
CA LEU A 76 -3.01 4.64 12.33
C LEU A 76 -4.01 3.66 11.71
N LEU A 77 -4.88 4.10 10.80
CA LEU A 77 -5.80 3.21 10.09
C LEU A 77 -5.03 2.12 9.34
N HIS A 78 -3.97 2.50 8.59
CA HIS A 78 -3.10 1.53 7.94
C HIS A 78 -2.43 0.57 8.93
N THR A 79 -1.97 1.08 10.08
CA THR A 79 -1.36 0.23 11.12
C THR A 79 -2.37 -0.76 11.69
N ALA A 80 -3.61 -0.35 11.90
CA ALA A 80 -4.70 -1.21 12.36
C ALA A 80 -5.01 -2.30 11.32
N SER A 81 -5.13 -1.94 10.02
CA SER A 81 -5.36 -2.93 8.97
C SER A 81 -4.26 -3.99 8.93
N LEU A 82 -2.98 -3.59 9.03
CA LEU A 82 -1.87 -4.54 9.06
C LEU A 82 -1.93 -5.50 10.28
N VAL A 83 -2.41 -5.05 11.43
CA VAL A 83 -2.57 -5.91 12.62
C VAL A 83 -3.71 -6.90 12.43
N HIS A 84 -4.82 -6.49 11.79
CA HIS A 84 -5.93 -7.36 11.46
C HIS A 84 -5.56 -8.35 10.35
N ASP A 85 -4.86 -7.90 9.31
CA ASP A 85 -4.38 -8.74 8.19
C ASP A 85 -3.46 -9.85 8.69
N ASP A 86 -2.55 -9.55 9.65
CA ASP A 86 -1.70 -10.58 10.28
C ASP A 86 -2.50 -11.73 10.91
N VAL A 87 -3.72 -11.44 11.40
CA VAL A 87 -4.62 -12.45 11.97
C VAL A 87 -5.36 -13.21 10.86
N VAL A 88 -5.86 -12.50 9.84
CA VAL A 88 -6.61 -13.08 8.71
C VAL A 88 -5.70 -13.99 7.87
N ASP A 89 -4.47 -13.56 7.61
CA ASP A 89 -3.47 -14.29 6.81
C ASP A 89 -2.68 -15.32 7.65
N GLU A 90 -3.01 -15.49 8.95
CA GLU A 90 -2.25 -16.34 9.89
C GLU A 90 -0.74 -16.08 9.88
N SER A 91 -0.34 -14.86 9.60
CA SER A 91 1.06 -14.46 9.42
C SER A 91 1.80 -14.40 10.76
N ASN A 92 2.91 -15.13 10.86
CA ASN A 92 3.75 -15.15 12.07
C ASN A 92 4.84 -14.07 12.07
N LYS A 93 5.10 -13.44 10.93
CA LYS A 93 6.15 -12.42 10.79
C LYS A 93 5.68 -11.26 9.90
N ARG A 94 6.10 -10.05 10.27
CA ARG A 94 5.92 -8.84 9.46
C ARG A 94 7.19 -7.98 9.52
N ARG A 95 7.73 -7.60 8.37
CA ARG A 95 8.99 -6.82 8.26
C ARG A 95 10.16 -7.44 9.05
N GLY A 96 10.29 -8.75 8.98
CA GLY A 96 11.37 -9.48 9.66
C GLY A 96 11.21 -9.68 11.18
N GLN A 97 10.16 -9.13 11.80
CA GLN A 97 9.84 -9.29 13.22
C GLN A 97 8.59 -10.17 13.40
N ALA A 98 8.44 -10.75 14.59
CA ALA A 98 7.24 -11.49 14.93
C ALA A 98 5.99 -10.59 14.85
N SER A 99 4.89 -11.08 14.27
CA SER A 99 3.61 -10.39 14.22
C SER A 99 2.97 -10.25 15.61
N VAL A 100 1.95 -9.39 15.78
CA VAL A 100 1.31 -9.21 17.08
C VAL A 100 0.62 -10.50 17.53
N ASN A 101 -0.08 -11.18 16.62
CA ASN A 101 -0.74 -12.47 16.88
C ASN A 101 0.25 -13.58 17.28
N ALA A 102 1.45 -13.58 16.70
CA ALA A 102 2.48 -14.55 17.08
C ALA A 102 3.07 -14.34 18.48
N LEU A 103 3.10 -13.07 18.97
CA LEU A 103 3.64 -12.74 20.29
C LEU A 103 2.59 -12.70 21.40
N PHE A 104 1.35 -12.28 21.09
CA PHE A 104 0.32 -11.97 22.08
C PHE A 104 -0.98 -12.74 21.88
N ASP A 105 -1.18 -13.44 20.80
CA ASP A 105 -2.36 -14.14 20.31
C ASP A 105 -3.35 -13.33 19.45
N ASN A 106 -4.28 -14.05 18.79
CA ASN A 106 -5.26 -13.45 17.88
C ASN A 106 -6.25 -12.53 18.61
N LYS A 107 -6.66 -12.85 19.85
CA LYS A 107 -7.63 -12.03 20.61
C LYS A 107 -7.06 -10.66 20.93
N VAL A 108 -5.80 -10.63 21.38
CA VAL A 108 -5.09 -9.39 21.67
C VAL A 108 -4.89 -8.59 20.39
N SER A 109 -4.54 -9.25 19.27
CA SER A 109 -4.35 -8.58 17.98
C SER A 109 -5.62 -7.89 17.49
N VAL A 110 -6.76 -8.59 17.51
CA VAL A 110 -8.04 -7.99 17.09
C VAL A 110 -8.37 -6.78 17.96
N LEU A 111 -8.30 -6.90 19.29
CA LEU A 111 -8.63 -5.80 20.21
C LEU A 111 -7.67 -4.60 20.08
N VAL A 112 -6.38 -4.86 19.83
CA VAL A 112 -5.40 -3.78 19.62
C VAL A 112 -5.60 -3.13 18.26
N GLY A 113 -5.94 -3.89 17.22
CA GLY A 113 -6.34 -3.35 15.92
C GLY A 113 -7.53 -2.40 16.05
N ASP A 114 -8.58 -2.81 16.78
CA ASP A 114 -9.76 -1.97 17.07
C ASP A 114 -9.39 -0.71 17.85
N TYR A 115 -8.50 -0.82 18.85
CA TYR A 115 -8.01 0.32 19.61
C TYR A 115 -7.29 1.32 18.72
N ILE A 116 -6.40 0.85 17.83
CA ILE A 116 -5.66 1.70 16.90
C ILE A 116 -6.60 2.33 15.87
N LEU A 117 -7.57 1.58 15.35
CA LEU A 117 -8.59 2.10 14.44
C LEU A 117 -9.44 3.18 15.09
N SER A 118 -9.87 2.98 16.33
CA SER A 118 -10.61 3.98 17.11
C SER A 118 -9.75 5.22 17.38
N THR A 119 -8.44 5.04 17.62
CA THR A 119 -7.48 6.14 17.76
C THR A 119 -7.30 6.92 16.44
N ALA A 120 -7.36 6.24 15.29
CA ALA A 120 -7.35 6.89 13.97
C ALA A 120 -8.57 7.79 13.78
N LEU A 121 -9.77 7.30 14.12
CA LEU A 121 -11.01 8.10 14.08
C LEU A 121 -10.94 9.31 15.03
N LEU A 122 -10.42 9.11 16.23
CA LEU A 122 -10.22 10.19 17.18
C LEU A 122 -9.23 11.23 16.63
N SER A 123 -8.14 10.81 15.99
CA SER A 123 -7.16 11.72 15.39
C SER A 123 -7.80 12.61 14.33
N VAL A 124 -8.55 12.04 13.38
CA VAL A 124 -9.19 12.86 12.33
C VAL A 124 -10.33 13.71 12.85
N SER A 125 -10.95 13.37 13.98
CA SER A 125 -11.96 14.23 14.60
C SER A 125 -11.39 15.58 15.05
N TYR A 126 -10.11 15.66 15.41
CA TYR A 126 -9.44 16.91 15.77
C TYR A 126 -9.20 17.82 14.56
N THR A 127 -9.35 17.34 13.33
CA THR A 127 -9.28 18.19 12.14
C THR A 127 -10.48 19.14 12.00
N ASN A 128 -11.58 18.86 12.69
CA ASN A 128 -12.87 19.56 12.54
C ASN A 128 -13.36 19.61 11.08
N SER A 129 -12.90 18.69 10.23
CA SER A 129 -13.27 18.57 8.82
C SER A 129 -14.12 17.33 8.59
N GLU A 130 -15.42 17.51 8.32
CA GLU A 130 -16.32 16.43 7.96
C GLU A 130 -15.80 15.65 6.74
N LEU A 131 -15.21 16.36 5.77
CA LEU A 131 -14.68 15.77 4.55
C LEU A 131 -13.51 14.82 4.83
N ILE A 132 -12.59 15.20 5.71
CA ILE A 132 -11.45 14.33 6.11
C ILE A 132 -11.95 13.09 6.86
N VAL A 133 -12.90 13.28 7.79
CA VAL A 133 -13.51 12.15 8.53
C VAL A 133 -14.21 11.19 7.56
N ARG A 134 -14.97 11.74 6.60
CA ARG A 134 -15.65 10.94 5.58
C ARG A 134 -14.66 10.14 4.74
N TYR A 135 -13.61 10.78 4.22
CA TYR A 135 -12.58 10.09 3.41
C TYR A 135 -11.85 8.98 4.19
N LEU A 136 -11.51 9.20 5.46
CA LEU A 136 -10.91 8.15 6.27
C LEU A 136 -11.87 6.97 6.48
N SER A 137 -13.15 7.25 6.70
CA SER A 137 -14.18 6.21 6.89
C SER A 137 -14.44 5.42 5.60
N GLU A 138 -14.50 6.12 4.45
CA GLU A 138 -14.60 5.50 3.12
C GLU A 138 -13.37 4.64 2.82
N LEU A 139 -12.16 5.11 3.17
CA LEU A 139 -10.93 4.34 3.04
C LEU A 139 -11.00 3.02 3.81
N GLY A 140 -11.35 3.06 5.09
CA GLY A 140 -11.46 1.85 5.92
C GLY A 140 -12.45 0.84 5.33
N ARG A 141 -13.62 1.32 4.90
CA ARG A 141 -14.62 0.47 4.24
C ARG A 141 -14.10 -0.13 2.93
N THR A 142 -13.40 0.66 2.09
CA THR A 142 -12.89 0.20 0.81
C THR A 142 -11.76 -0.81 0.97
N LEU A 143 -10.88 -0.65 1.96
CA LEU A 143 -9.84 -1.63 2.27
C LEU A 143 -10.45 -2.98 2.65
N SER A 144 -11.44 -2.98 3.55
CA SER A 144 -12.15 -4.20 3.96
C SER A 144 -12.90 -4.87 2.79
N ASP A 145 -13.56 -4.06 1.93
CA ASP A 145 -14.21 -4.56 0.71
C ASP A 145 -13.20 -5.18 -0.26
N GLY A 146 -12.00 -4.60 -0.39
CA GLY A 146 -10.91 -5.14 -1.20
C GLY A 146 -10.39 -6.49 -0.70
N GLU A 147 -10.27 -6.67 0.63
CA GLU A 147 -9.90 -7.97 1.22
C GLU A 147 -10.97 -9.04 0.96
N ILE A 148 -12.25 -8.71 1.19
CA ILE A 148 -13.37 -9.61 0.93
C ILE A 148 -13.44 -9.98 -0.55
N LEU A 149 -13.22 -9.01 -1.44
CA LEU A 149 -13.18 -9.24 -2.88
C LEU A 149 -12.02 -10.18 -3.27
N GLN A 150 -10.83 -10.00 -2.67
CA GLN A 150 -9.71 -10.89 -2.91
C GLN A 150 -10.01 -12.33 -2.46
N LEU A 151 -10.58 -12.50 -1.26
CA LEU A 151 -10.98 -13.82 -0.75
C LEU A 151 -12.00 -14.49 -1.68
N SER A 152 -13.04 -13.76 -2.09
CA SER A 152 -14.05 -14.30 -3.02
C SER A 152 -13.50 -14.57 -4.42
N ASN A 153 -12.46 -13.84 -4.86
CA ASN A 153 -11.83 -14.08 -6.14
C ASN A 153 -10.94 -15.35 -6.15
N ILE A 154 -10.48 -15.84 -5.02
CA ILE A 154 -9.78 -17.13 -4.93
C ILE A 154 -10.73 -18.27 -5.35
N ASP A 155 -11.98 -18.24 -4.92
CA ASP A 155 -12.99 -19.24 -5.26
C ASP A 155 -13.54 -19.07 -6.70
N ASN A 156 -13.35 -17.92 -7.33
CA ASN A 156 -13.80 -17.66 -8.69
C ASN A 156 -12.86 -18.31 -9.71
N THR A 157 -13.40 -19.08 -10.64
CA THR A 157 -12.61 -19.74 -11.71
C THR A 157 -12.17 -18.79 -12.83
N GLU A 158 -12.74 -17.60 -12.91
CA GLU A 158 -12.39 -16.60 -13.91
C GLU A 158 -11.01 -15.99 -13.62
N ILE A 159 -10.18 -15.90 -14.67
CA ILE A 159 -8.87 -15.23 -14.64
C ILE A 159 -9.01 -13.95 -15.46
N SER A 160 -9.16 -12.82 -14.77
CA SER A 160 -9.50 -11.53 -15.37
C SER A 160 -8.54 -10.44 -14.91
N GLU A 161 -8.03 -9.67 -15.88
CA GLU A 161 -7.22 -8.49 -15.62
C GLU A 161 -8.05 -7.40 -14.93
N GLU A 162 -9.32 -7.26 -15.26
CA GLU A 162 -10.26 -6.32 -14.65
C GLU A 162 -10.44 -6.62 -13.16
N ALA A 163 -10.64 -7.89 -12.81
CA ALA A 163 -10.75 -8.31 -11.40
C ALA A 163 -9.45 -8.04 -10.63
N TYR A 164 -8.30 -8.30 -11.24
CA TYR A 164 -7.01 -7.96 -10.66
C TYR A 164 -6.91 -6.46 -10.34
N TYR A 165 -7.21 -5.59 -11.33
CA TYR A 165 -7.16 -4.13 -11.09
C TYR A 165 -8.18 -3.66 -10.06
N GLU A 166 -9.37 -4.24 -10.00
CA GLU A 166 -10.35 -3.90 -8.98
C GLU A 166 -9.84 -4.22 -7.58
N ILE A 167 -9.24 -5.40 -7.39
CA ILE A 167 -8.66 -5.82 -6.11
C ILE A 167 -7.53 -4.87 -5.69
N ILE A 168 -6.54 -4.65 -6.55
CA ILE A 168 -5.37 -3.82 -6.17
C ILE A 168 -5.73 -2.35 -5.95
N LYS A 169 -6.75 -1.84 -6.64
CA LYS A 169 -7.27 -0.49 -6.39
C LYS A 169 -7.86 -0.39 -4.99
N LYS A 170 -8.70 -1.33 -4.58
CA LYS A 170 -9.37 -1.31 -3.28
C LYS A 170 -8.44 -1.68 -2.13
N LYS A 171 -7.54 -2.65 -2.32
CA LYS A 171 -6.65 -3.15 -1.27
C LYS A 171 -5.41 -2.30 -1.05
N THR A 172 -4.83 -1.73 -2.10
CA THR A 172 -3.53 -1.05 -2.05
C THR A 172 -3.59 0.39 -2.53
N ALA A 173 -4.09 0.65 -3.75
CA ALA A 173 -3.98 1.97 -4.37
C ALA A 173 -4.83 3.02 -3.65
N VAL A 174 -6.00 2.66 -3.12
CA VAL A 174 -6.89 3.58 -2.40
C VAL A 174 -6.19 4.27 -1.23
N LEU A 175 -5.25 3.60 -0.58
CA LEU A 175 -4.52 4.21 0.54
C LEU A 175 -3.56 5.32 0.07
N PHE A 176 -2.86 5.13 -1.06
CA PHE A 176 -2.05 6.19 -1.68
C PHE A 176 -2.92 7.32 -2.21
N GLU A 177 -4.05 6.98 -2.85
CA GLU A 177 -5.06 7.92 -3.30
C GLU A 177 -5.52 8.82 -2.14
N MET A 178 -5.90 8.24 -1.00
CA MET A 178 -6.36 9.00 0.16
C MET A 178 -5.25 9.80 0.83
N CYS A 179 -4.01 9.33 0.83
CA CYS A 179 -2.87 10.13 1.29
C CYS A 179 -2.70 11.40 0.46
N ALA A 180 -2.81 11.28 -0.86
CA ALA A 180 -2.70 12.43 -1.76
C ALA A 180 -3.87 13.41 -1.61
N VAL A 181 -5.10 12.90 -1.64
CA VAL A 181 -6.33 13.70 -1.53
C VAL A 181 -6.45 14.41 -0.18
N ILE A 182 -6.26 13.68 0.92
CA ILE A 182 -6.39 14.25 2.27
C ILE A 182 -5.29 15.28 2.52
N GLY A 183 -4.07 15.07 1.98
CA GLY A 183 -3.03 16.08 1.97
C GLY A 183 -3.49 17.37 1.28
N ALA A 184 -4.05 17.25 0.07
CA ALA A 184 -4.59 18.40 -0.68
C ALA A 184 -5.74 19.09 0.05
N VAL A 185 -6.73 18.33 0.54
CA VAL A 185 -7.89 18.85 1.31
C VAL A 185 -7.41 19.62 2.54
N SER A 186 -6.45 19.10 3.29
CA SER A 186 -5.95 19.73 4.53
C SER A 186 -5.26 21.06 4.28
N ALA A 187 -4.82 21.31 3.06
CA ALA A 187 -4.18 22.54 2.61
C ALA A 187 -5.13 23.50 1.85
N GLY A 188 -6.41 23.16 1.73
CA GLY A 188 -7.42 24.00 1.11
C GLY A 188 -7.46 23.94 -0.42
N ALA A 189 -7.03 22.83 -1.01
CA ALA A 189 -7.09 22.62 -2.46
C ALA A 189 -8.52 22.67 -3.01
N SER A 190 -8.66 23.17 -4.24
CA SER A 190 -9.92 23.18 -4.99
C SER A 190 -10.36 21.77 -5.38
N ASP A 191 -11.63 21.62 -5.78
CA ASP A 191 -12.18 20.35 -6.25
C ASP A 191 -11.39 19.77 -7.45
N GLU A 192 -10.92 20.63 -8.36
CA GLU A 192 -10.09 20.22 -9.50
C GLU A 192 -8.72 19.70 -9.03
N GLU A 193 -8.09 20.39 -8.10
CA GLU A 193 -6.80 19.98 -7.53
C GLU A 193 -6.93 18.69 -6.73
N MET A 194 -8.01 18.54 -5.96
CA MET A 194 -8.32 17.29 -5.26
C MET A 194 -8.53 16.12 -6.22
N ALA A 195 -9.22 16.34 -7.35
CA ALA A 195 -9.40 15.30 -8.37
C ALA A 195 -8.06 14.89 -9.02
N ALA A 196 -7.19 15.86 -9.32
CA ALA A 196 -5.86 15.62 -9.86
C ALA A 196 -4.97 14.88 -8.85
N ALA A 197 -4.99 15.25 -7.57
CA ALA A 197 -4.29 14.58 -6.49
C ALA A 197 -4.77 13.13 -6.31
N ARG A 198 -6.08 12.91 -6.44
CA ARG A 198 -6.70 11.57 -6.38
C ARG A 198 -6.15 10.66 -7.46
N GLN A 199 -6.13 11.13 -8.72
CA GLN A 199 -5.63 10.35 -9.85
C GLN A 199 -4.13 10.04 -9.69
N PHE A 200 -3.34 11.04 -9.29
CA PHE A 200 -1.91 10.84 -8.99
C PHE A 200 -1.67 9.77 -7.92
N GLY A 201 -2.40 9.86 -6.79
CA GLY A 201 -2.29 8.88 -5.71
C GLY A 201 -2.70 7.47 -6.13
N GLN A 202 -3.78 7.35 -6.91
CA GLN A 202 -4.25 6.08 -7.44
C GLN A 202 -3.22 5.44 -8.37
N ASP A 203 -2.67 6.19 -9.34
CA ASP A 203 -1.66 5.68 -10.27
C ASP A 203 -0.38 5.27 -9.54
N LEU A 204 0.07 6.07 -8.56
CA LEU A 204 1.21 5.76 -7.72
C LEU A 204 1.00 4.45 -6.92
N GLY A 205 -0.19 4.25 -6.36
CA GLY A 205 -0.53 3.04 -5.62
C GLY A 205 -0.61 1.79 -6.51
N ILE A 206 -1.09 1.93 -7.75
CA ILE A 206 -1.09 0.84 -8.73
C ILE A 206 0.35 0.49 -9.15
N ILE A 207 1.21 1.49 -9.41
CA ILE A 207 2.65 1.28 -9.67
C ILE A 207 3.28 0.51 -8.52
N PHE A 208 2.98 0.92 -7.29
CA PHE A 208 3.50 0.26 -6.09
C PHE A 208 3.13 -1.22 -6.06
N GLN A 209 1.86 -1.59 -6.33
CA GLN A 209 1.43 -2.97 -6.30
C GLN A 209 1.99 -3.79 -7.47
N ILE A 210 1.93 -3.28 -8.71
CA ILE A 210 2.51 -4.00 -9.86
C ILE A 210 4.00 -4.27 -9.65
N ARG A 211 4.72 -3.33 -9.01
CA ARG A 211 6.14 -3.54 -8.68
C ARG A 211 6.34 -4.65 -7.66
N ASP A 212 5.50 -4.73 -6.63
CA ASP A 212 5.54 -5.85 -5.66
C ASP A 212 5.26 -7.19 -6.35
N ASP A 213 4.26 -7.23 -7.21
CA ASP A 213 3.91 -8.44 -7.95
C ASP A 213 5.05 -8.92 -8.87
N ILE A 214 5.78 -7.99 -9.51
CA ILE A 214 6.96 -8.33 -10.32
C ILE A 214 8.07 -8.93 -9.45
N PHE A 215 8.27 -8.43 -8.22
CA PHE A 215 9.30 -8.98 -7.32
C PHE A 215 9.08 -10.46 -7.02
N ASP A 216 7.84 -10.91 -6.92
CA ASP A 216 7.51 -12.31 -6.62
C ASP A 216 8.00 -13.29 -7.70
N TYR A 217 8.36 -12.81 -8.90
CA TYR A 217 8.96 -13.61 -9.98
C TYR A 217 10.47 -13.75 -9.88
N TYR A 218 11.14 -13.07 -8.97
CA TYR A 218 12.60 -13.09 -8.83
C TYR A 218 13.00 -13.57 -7.44
N GLU A 219 14.10 -14.32 -7.37
CA GLU A 219 14.64 -14.76 -6.08
C GLU A 219 15.21 -13.56 -5.31
N GLU A 220 14.77 -13.37 -4.08
CA GLU A 220 15.46 -12.49 -3.14
C GLU A 220 16.72 -13.22 -2.62
N THR A 221 17.87 -12.85 -3.17
CA THR A 221 19.18 -13.43 -2.84
C THR A 221 19.60 -13.23 -1.39
N GLU A 222 19.01 -12.26 -0.67
CA GLU A 222 19.35 -11.95 0.73
C GLU A 222 18.44 -12.67 1.76
N VAL A 223 17.23 -13.10 1.39
CA VAL A 223 16.23 -13.63 2.33
C VAL A 223 15.86 -15.09 2.03
N GLY A 224 16.22 -15.61 0.87
CA GLY A 224 15.93 -17.00 0.48
C GLY A 224 14.43 -17.29 0.35
N LYS A 225 13.60 -16.31 0.04
CA LYS A 225 12.18 -16.52 -0.28
C LYS A 225 12.06 -17.21 -1.63
N PRO A 226 11.29 -18.30 -1.72
CA PRO A 226 10.98 -18.91 -3.00
C PRO A 226 10.19 -17.93 -3.88
N THR A 227 10.38 -17.99 -5.20
CA THR A 227 9.57 -17.25 -6.17
C THR A 227 8.14 -17.81 -6.21
N GLY A 228 7.15 -16.96 -6.49
CA GLY A 228 5.76 -17.39 -6.64
C GLY A 228 5.00 -17.56 -5.32
N ASN A 229 5.33 -16.78 -4.30
CA ASN A 229 4.56 -16.79 -3.04
C ASN A 229 3.10 -16.42 -3.23
N ASP A 230 2.79 -15.45 -4.11
CA ASP A 230 1.42 -15.09 -4.43
C ASP A 230 0.65 -16.29 -5.01
N MET A 231 1.30 -17.09 -5.85
CA MET A 231 0.71 -18.31 -6.40
C MET A 231 0.49 -19.38 -5.31
N LEU A 232 1.40 -19.51 -4.33
CA LEU A 232 1.20 -20.40 -3.17
C LEU A 232 -0.03 -20.01 -2.35
N GLU A 233 -0.33 -18.72 -2.28
CA GLU A 233 -1.50 -18.16 -1.58
C GLU A 233 -2.77 -18.15 -2.44
N GLY A 234 -2.74 -18.77 -3.64
CA GLY A 234 -3.90 -18.84 -4.54
C GLY A 234 -4.14 -17.57 -5.37
N LYS A 235 -3.17 -16.65 -5.41
CA LYS A 235 -3.28 -15.36 -6.10
C LYS A 235 -2.60 -15.42 -7.47
N LEU A 236 -3.31 -14.93 -8.49
CA LEU A 236 -2.77 -14.71 -9.82
C LEU A 236 -2.61 -13.20 -10.04
N THR A 237 -1.40 -12.77 -10.35
CA THR A 237 -1.04 -11.36 -10.52
C THR A 237 -0.91 -10.98 -12.00
N LEU A 238 -0.82 -9.69 -12.30
CA LEU A 238 -0.84 -9.16 -13.67
C LEU A 238 0.08 -9.88 -14.67
N PRO A 239 1.35 -10.21 -14.32
CA PRO A 239 2.24 -10.88 -15.27
C PRO A 239 1.69 -12.23 -15.77
N VAL A 240 1.24 -13.10 -14.86
CA VAL A 240 0.75 -14.43 -15.25
C VAL A 240 -0.60 -14.34 -15.92
N ILE A 241 -1.49 -13.44 -15.52
CA ILE A 241 -2.79 -13.21 -16.16
C ILE A 241 -2.58 -12.87 -17.63
N TYR A 242 -1.70 -11.91 -17.94
CA TYR A 242 -1.37 -11.53 -19.31
C TYR A 242 -0.81 -12.71 -20.12
N ALA A 243 0.18 -13.44 -19.58
CA ALA A 243 0.80 -14.56 -20.28
C ALA A 243 -0.23 -15.66 -20.63
N LEU A 244 -1.16 -15.97 -19.70
CA LEU A 244 -2.22 -16.93 -19.92
C LEU A 244 -3.21 -16.46 -20.99
N GLN A 245 -3.67 -15.21 -20.91
CA GLN A 245 -4.65 -14.65 -21.86
C GLN A 245 -4.06 -14.47 -23.26
N SER A 246 -2.80 -14.08 -23.38
CA SER A 246 -2.14 -13.84 -24.67
C SER A 246 -1.83 -15.13 -25.44
N THR A 247 -1.59 -16.23 -24.73
CA THR A 247 -1.23 -17.52 -25.36
C THR A 247 -2.41 -18.48 -25.50
N GLY A 248 -3.34 -18.45 -24.55
CA GLY A 248 -4.44 -19.42 -24.47
C GLY A 248 -3.95 -20.86 -24.18
N ASP A 249 -2.78 -21.06 -23.57
CA ASP A 249 -2.21 -22.38 -23.29
C ASP A 249 -3.07 -23.12 -22.26
N GLU A 250 -3.76 -24.19 -22.72
CA GLU A 250 -4.70 -24.95 -21.89
C GLU A 250 -4.00 -25.64 -20.69
N ALA A 251 -2.76 -26.10 -20.85
CA ALA A 251 -2.03 -26.74 -19.76
C ALA A 251 -1.66 -25.75 -18.67
N MET A 252 -1.24 -24.55 -19.03
CA MET A 252 -0.92 -23.47 -18.09
C MET A 252 -2.18 -22.88 -17.45
N LEU A 253 -3.30 -22.80 -18.20
CA LEU A 253 -4.61 -22.44 -17.64
C LEU A 253 -5.07 -23.46 -16.58
N ALA A 254 -4.88 -24.75 -16.84
CA ALA A 254 -5.17 -25.79 -15.84
C ALA A 254 -4.31 -25.65 -14.58
N LEU A 255 -3.02 -25.31 -14.72
CA LEU A 255 -2.16 -25.01 -13.56
C LEU A 255 -2.60 -23.76 -12.81
N ALA A 256 -3.00 -22.70 -13.51
CA ALA A 256 -3.52 -21.49 -12.90
C ALA A 256 -4.81 -21.74 -12.10
N HIS A 257 -5.68 -22.63 -12.56
CA HIS A 257 -6.84 -23.07 -11.77
C HIS A 257 -6.44 -23.85 -10.51
N LYS A 258 -5.41 -24.70 -10.57
CA LYS A 258 -4.87 -25.34 -9.36
C LYS A 258 -4.28 -24.34 -8.38
N VAL A 259 -3.63 -23.27 -8.88
CA VAL A 259 -3.18 -22.14 -8.01
C VAL A 259 -4.36 -21.56 -7.23
N LYS A 260 -5.46 -21.23 -7.90
CA LYS A 260 -6.67 -20.69 -7.25
C LYS A 260 -7.30 -21.65 -6.25
N GLN A 261 -7.17 -22.95 -6.45
CA GLN A 261 -7.62 -23.99 -5.52
C GLN A 261 -6.61 -24.27 -4.39
N GLN A 262 -5.44 -23.63 -4.43
CA GLN A 262 -4.32 -23.88 -3.51
C GLN A 262 -3.84 -25.35 -3.52
N GLU A 263 -4.01 -26.03 -4.66
CA GLU A 263 -3.61 -27.43 -4.88
C GLU A 263 -2.31 -27.55 -5.69
N VAL A 264 -1.58 -26.45 -5.84
CA VAL A 264 -0.36 -26.35 -6.63
C VAL A 264 0.89 -26.66 -5.78
N ASN A 265 1.85 -27.38 -6.38
CA ASN A 265 3.13 -27.63 -5.76
C ASN A 265 4.24 -26.70 -6.28
N THR A 266 5.40 -26.67 -5.61
CA THR A 266 6.52 -25.80 -5.96
C THR A 266 7.03 -25.98 -7.39
N ALA A 267 7.02 -27.20 -7.95
CA ALA A 267 7.47 -27.46 -9.32
C ALA A 267 6.48 -26.91 -10.34
N GLU A 268 5.18 -27.00 -10.08
CA GLU A 268 4.12 -26.43 -10.90
C GLU A 268 4.17 -24.89 -10.88
N ILE A 269 4.44 -24.27 -9.72
CA ILE A 269 4.66 -22.82 -9.61
C ILE A 269 5.89 -22.39 -10.41
N ALA A 270 7.02 -23.11 -10.28
CA ALA A 270 8.21 -22.81 -11.08
C ALA A 270 7.93 -22.87 -12.58
N SER A 271 7.07 -23.78 -13.02
CA SER A 271 6.64 -23.88 -14.42
C SER A 271 5.82 -22.68 -14.87
N LEU A 272 4.86 -22.21 -14.04
CA LEU A 272 4.09 -20.98 -14.31
C LEU A 272 4.97 -19.73 -14.32
N VAL A 273 5.92 -19.62 -13.39
CA VAL A 273 6.89 -18.51 -13.33
C VAL A 273 7.74 -18.48 -14.61
N ALA A 274 8.28 -19.63 -15.03
CA ALA A 274 9.08 -19.73 -16.25
C ALA A 274 8.25 -19.40 -17.51
N PHE A 275 7.02 -19.93 -17.58
CA PHE A 275 6.05 -19.63 -18.64
C PHE A 275 5.75 -18.12 -18.72
N THR A 276 5.44 -17.49 -17.60
CA THR A 276 5.14 -16.04 -17.52
C THR A 276 6.29 -15.21 -18.07
N LYS A 277 7.53 -15.52 -17.67
CA LYS A 277 8.73 -14.83 -18.15
C LYS A 277 8.96 -15.05 -19.66
N ALA A 278 8.71 -16.26 -20.15
CA ALA A 278 8.92 -16.61 -21.56
C ALA A 278 7.88 -15.97 -22.51
N HIS A 279 6.70 -15.59 -21.99
CA HIS A 279 5.58 -15.09 -22.81
C HIS A 279 5.26 -13.60 -22.54
N GLY A 280 6.25 -12.82 -22.10
CA GLY A 280 6.14 -11.36 -22.03
C GLY A 280 5.28 -10.83 -20.88
N GLY A 281 5.00 -11.64 -19.85
CA GLY A 281 4.17 -11.23 -18.71
C GLY A 281 4.83 -10.12 -17.89
N ILE A 282 6.13 -10.21 -17.67
CA ILE A 282 6.89 -9.18 -16.93
C ILE A 282 6.94 -7.88 -17.73
N GLU A 283 7.29 -7.97 -19.01
CA GLU A 283 7.37 -6.82 -19.92
C GLU A 283 6.04 -6.08 -20.04
N TYR A 284 4.91 -6.82 -20.05
CA TYR A 284 3.59 -6.21 -20.03
C TYR A 284 3.33 -5.45 -18.73
N ALA A 285 3.63 -6.03 -17.59
CA ALA A 285 3.48 -5.38 -16.29
C ALA A 285 4.36 -4.11 -16.19
N GLU A 286 5.60 -4.15 -16.67
CA GLU A 286 6.49 -3.00 -16.77
C GLU A 286 5.93 -1.90 -17.69
N GLN A 287 5.32 -2.25 -18.82
CA GLN A 287 4.63 -1.30 -19.69
C GLN A 287 3.43 -0.64 -19.00
N GLN A 288 2.64 -1.39 -18.22
CA GLN A 288 1.54 -0.82 -17.46
C GLN A 288 2.03 0.14 -16.36
N MET A 289 3.16 -0.16 -15.71
CA MET A 289 3.81 0.79 -14.80
C MET A 289 4.31 2.04 -15.53
N ALA A 290 4.96 1.89 -16.68
CA ALA A 290 5.49 3.02 -17.45
C ALA A 290 4.40 3.99 -17.91
N LYS A 291 3.23 3.50 -18.30
CA LYS A 291 2.07 4.35 -18.64
C LYS A 291 1.62 5.20 -17.46
N ARG A 292 1.51 4.61 -16.27
CA ARG A 292 1.11 5.31 -15.05
C ARG A 292 2.20 6.25 -14.55
N HIS A 293 3.45 5.84 -14.67
CA HIS A 293 4.59 6.72 -14.39
C HIS A 293 4.53 8.00 -15.22
N ALA A 294 4.28 7.89 -16.52
CA ALA A 294 4.13 9.06 -17.39
C ALA A 294 2.97 9.97 -16.94
N ALA A 295 1.83 9.41 -16.53
CA ALA A 295 0.71 10.17 -15.99
C ALA A 295 1.07 10.88 -14.66
N CYS A 296 1.78 10.19 -13.77
CA CYS A 296 2.29 10.81 -12.54
C CYS A 296 3.30 11.93 -12.83
N MET A 297 4.20 11.76 -13.78
CA MET A 297 5.14 12.81 -14.19
C MET A 297 4.43 14.00 -14.81
N GLN A 298 3.40 13.78 -15.61
CA GLN A 298 2.56 14.86 -16.13
C GLN A 298 1.92 15.68 -15.01
N PHE A 299 1.32 15.03 -14.01
CA PHE A 299 0.81 15.73 -12.81
C PHE A 299 1.89 16.57 -12.14
N ILE A 300 3.08 15.99 -11.91
CA ILE A 300 4.21 16.67 -11.27
C ILE A 300 4.64 17.89 -12.10
N ASP A 301 4.69 17.77 -13.44
CA ASP A 301 5.12 18.85 -14.32
C ASP A 301 4.10 20.00 -14.40
N GLU A 302 2.82 19.68 -14.43
CA GLU A 302 1.74 20.65 -14.64
C GLU A 302 1.21 21.28 -13.35
N ARG A 303 1.28 20.55 -12.22
CA ARG A 303 0.59 20.91 -10.96
C ARG A 303 1.52 21.19 -9.78
N VAL A 304 2.83 21.00 -9.94
CA VAL A 304 3.82 21.22 -8.87
C VAL A 304 4.72 22.38 -9.24
N GLY A 305 4.48 23.52 -8.60
CA GLY A 305 5.22 24.75 -8.89
C GLY A 305 6.52 24.90 -8.10
N ASP A 306 6.59 24.39 -6.87
CA ASP A 306 7.77 24.47 -6.02
C ASP A 306 8.82 23.44 -6.45
N VAL A 307 10.07 23.87 -6.71
CA VAL A 307 11.15 23.03 -7.21
C VAL A 307 11.55 21.95 -6.20
N ALA A 308 11.52 22.24 -4.90
CA ALA A 308 11.89 21.27 -3.87
C ALA A 308 10.81 20.18 -3.76
N ILE A 309 9.53 20.56 -3.79
CA ILE A 309 8.40 19.62 -3.79
C ILE A 309 8.40 18.79 -5.07
N LYS A 310 8.63 19.41 -6.24
CA LYS A 310 8.77 18.72 -7.52
C LYS A 310 9.87 17.66 -7.47
N THR A 311 11.03 18.01 -6.97
CA THR A 311 12.16 17.08 -6.80
C THR A 311 11.80 15.94 -5.85
N ALA A 312 11.11 16.23 -4.75
CA ALA A 312 10.72 15.23 -3.75
C ALA A 312 9.66 14.26 -4.29
N LEU A 313 8.64 14.74 -5.00
CA LEU A 313 7.60 13.89 -5.60
C LEU A 313 8.15 13.03 -6.75
N THR A 314 9.06 13.57 -7.57
CA THR A 314 9.78 12.78 -8.57
C THR A 314 10.63 11.70 -7.90
N ALA A 315 11.38 12.04 -6.87
CA ALA A 315 12.18 11.07 -6.10
C ALA A 315 11.30 10.01 -5.42
N TYR A 316 10.09 10.39 -5.00
CA TYR A 316 9.11 9.46 -4.43
C TYR A 316 8.65 8.43 -5.47
N LEU A 317 8.27 8.89 -6.66
CA LEU A 317 7.83 8.04 -7.76
C LEU A 317 8.96 7.10 -8.20
N ASP A 318 10.17 7.63 -8.39
CA ASP A 318 11.35 6.84 -8.74
C ASP A 318 11.69 5.79 -7.67
N TYR A 319 11.58 6.18 -6.39
CA TYR A 319 11.81 5.27 -5.27
C TYR A 319 10.86 4.08 -5.29
N VAL A 320 9.58 4.29 -5.56
CA VAL A 320 8.57 3.22 -5.62
C VAL A 320 8.93 2.20 -6.71
N ILE A 321 9.47 2.65 -7.83
CA ILE A 321 9.89 1.79 -8.94
C ILE A 321 11.25 1.13 -8.70
N ALA A 322 12.22 1.89 -8.17
CA ALA A 322 13.61 1.44 -8.02
C ALA A 322 13.87 0.60 -6.76
N ARG A 323 12.91 0.53 -5.82
CA ARG A 323 13.05 -0.28 -4.59
C ARG A 323 13.31 -1.74 -4.93
N LYS A 324 14.06 -2.42 -4.06
CA LYS A 324 14.41 -3.85 -4.20
C LYS A 324 13.59 -4.76 -3.29
N SER A 325 12.83 -4.15 -2.36
CA SER A 325 11.92 -4.82 -1.40
C SER A 325 11.07 -3.78 -0.68
#